data_1cbe55ef126edb082c686019a91533aa
#
_entry.id   1cbe55ef126edb082c686019a91533aa
#
_cell.length_a   1.000
_cell.length_b   1.000
_cell.length_c   1.000
_cell.angle_alpha   90.00
_cell.angle_beta   90.00
_cell.angle_gamma   90.00
#
_symmetry.space_group_name_H-M   'P 1'
#
loop_
_entity.id
_entity.type
_entity.pdbx_description
1 polymer ?
#
loop_
_entity_poly.entity_id
_entity_poly.type
_entity_poly.pdbx_seq_one_letter_code
_entity_poly.pdbx_strand_id
1 'polypeptide(L)'
;DSVASRGLGDVYKRQELDERLAELRKQGKELEAQRLNMRTTYDLEMLTQVGVCSGVENYSRHFDGRAAGTPPHTLLDFFPDDFLLVIDESHVTVPQIGAMYEGDASRKRTLVEHGFRLPSAMDNRPLKWPEFLQRVGQTVYLSATPGDYEMGLSDGVVEQIIRPTGLLDPKIDVRPVKGQIDDLLAEIKARVAKNERALVTTLTKKMAEDLTDYLLERGIKVEYLHSDVDTLRRVELLRMLREGK
;
A
#
# COMPACT_ATOMS: atom_id res chain seq x y z
N ASP A 1 5.12 6.38 33.82
CA ASP A 1 5.84 6.99 32.70
C ASP A 1 4.98 7.31 31.46
N SER A 2 3.89 6.57 31.20
CA SER A 2 3.04 6.80 30.02
C SER A 2 2.15 8.06 30.09
N VAL A 3 1.78 8.54 31.26
CA VAL A 3 0.93 9.74 31.47
C VAL A 3 1.75 11.02 31.33
N ALA A 4 2.98 11.02 31.84
CA ALA A 4 3.88 12.17 31.73
C ALA A 4 4.33 12.41 30.26
N SER A 5 4.59 11.36 29.50
CA SER A 5 4.94 11.48 28.09
C SER A 5 3.78 11.95 27.22
N ARG A 6 2.53 11.61 27.56
CA ARG A 6 1.33 12.11 26.86
C ARG A 6 1.14 13.62 27.08
N GLY A 7 1.30 14.09 28.31
CA GLY A 7 1.20 15.53 28.65
C GLY A 7 2.26 16.38 27.94
N LEU A 8 3.52 15.91 27.88
CA LEU A 8 4.57 16.61 27.16
C LEU A 8 4.31 16.64 25.64
N GLY A 9 3.88 15.53 25.07
CA GLY A 9 3.54 15.45 23.64
C GLY A 9 2.43 16.43 23.25
N ASP A 10 1.44 16.68 24.12
CA ASP A 10 0.37 17.62 23.84
C ASP A 10 0.85 19.07 23.88
N VAL A 11 1.78 19.41 24.77
CA VAL A 11 2.40 20.74 24.80
C VAL A 11 3.16 21.02 23.50
N TYR A 12 3.98 20.09 23.03
CA TYR A 12 4.75 20.28 21.79
C TYR A 12 3.86 20.36 20.54
N LYS A 13 2.77 19.59 20.49
CA LYS A 13 1.80 19.68 19.38
C LYS A 13 1.09 21.04 19.36
N ARG A 14 0.70 21.59 20.52
CA ARG A 14 0.09 22.91 20.60
C ARG A 14 1.08 24.00 20.21
N GLN A 15 2.31 23.92 20.69
CA GLN A 15 3.36 24.87 20.32
C GLN A 15 3.60 24.87 18.80
N GLU A 16 3.75 23.69 18.18
CA GLU A 16 3.91 23.59 16.72
C GLU A 16 2.69 24.16 15.97
N LEU A 17 1.47 23.91 16.48
CA LEU A 17 0.26 24.49 15.91
C LEU A 17 0.31 26.01 15.93
N ASP A 18 0.60 26.62 17.09
CA ASP A 18 0.62 28.06 17.26
C ASP A 18 1.67 28.71 16.34
N GLU A 19 2.86 28.15 16.27
CA GLU A 19 3.93 28.59 15.37
C GLU A 19 3.49 28.52 13.89
N ARG A 20 2.89 27.39 13.48
CA ARG A 20 2.44 27.21 12.11
C ARG A 20 1.26 28.12 11.74
N LEU A 21 0.34 28.37 12.65
CA LEU A 21 -0.76 29.29 12.43
C LEU A 21 -0.26 30.73 12.24
N ALA A 22 0.71 31.16 13.06
CA ALA A 22 1.33 32.47 12.90
C ALA A 22 2.04 32.61 11.54
N GLU A 23 2.74 31.58 11.11
CA GLU A 23 3.41 31.54 9.81
C GLU A 23 2.42 31.63 8.64
N LEU A 24 1.35 30.81 8.64
CA LEU A 24 0.33 30.80 7.60
C LEU A 24 -0.40 32.15 7.51
N ARG A 25 -0.74 32.76 8.62
CA ARG A 25 -1.34 34.11 8.66
C ARG A 25 -0.41 35.17 8.11
N LYS A 26 0.89 35.11 8.46
CA LYS A 26 1.89 36.02 7.90
C LYS A 26 2.01 35.91 6.37
N GLN A 27 1.74 34.71 5.83
CA GLN A 27 1.72 34.45 4.39
C GLN A 27 0.39 34.80 3.73
N GLY A 28 -0.62 35.30 4.48
CA GLY A 28 -1.96 35.57 3.97
C GLY A 28 -2.81 34.31 3.70
N LYS A 29 -2.41 33.16 4.21
CA LYS A 29 -3.08 31.86 4.05
C LYS A 29 -4.10 31.60 5.19
N GLU A 30 -5.12 32.48 5.29
CA GLU A 30 -6.10 32.40 6.39
C GLU A 30 -6.97 31.14 6.33
N LEU A 31 -7.32 30.65 5.13
CA LEU A 31 -8.13 29.45 4.98
C LEU A 31 -7.36 28.20 5.46
N GLU A 32 -6.08 28.12 5.11
CA GLU A 32 -5.18 27.04 5.55
C GLU A 32 -4.97 27.09 7.06
N ALA A 33 -4.80 28.29 7.61
CA ALA A 33 -4.66 28.49 9.07
C ALA A 33 -5.92 28.05 9.81
N GLN A 34 -7.10 28.45 9.36
CA GLN A 34 -8.37 28.05 9.95
C GLN A 34 -8.57 26.52 9.89
N ARG A 35 -8.32 25.91 8.75
CA ARG A 35 -8.43 24.46 8.56
C ARG A 35 -7.50 23.68 9.47
N LEU A 36 -6.24 24.10 9.54
CA LEU A 36 -5.25 23.47 10.40
C LEU A 36 -5.64 23.57 11.87
N ASN A 37 -6.07 24.77 12.32
CA ASN A 37 -6.50 24.99 13.68
C ASN A 37 -7.67 24.09 14.06
N MET A 38 -8.74 24.08 13.27
CA MET A 38 -9.93 23.26 13.52
C MET A 38 -9.56 21.77 13.61
N ARG A 39 -8.79 21.27 12.63
CA ARG A 39 -8.42 19.86 12.60
C ARG A 39 -7.53 19.47 13.77
N THR A 40 -6.48 20.24 14.03
CA THR A 40 -5.52 19.88 15.09
C THR A 40 -6.12 20.03 16.47
N THR A 41 -6.94 21.07 16.72
CA THR A 41 -7.65 21.22 18.00
C THR A 41 -8.59 20.03 18.25
N TYR A 42 -9.37 19.63 17.25
CA TYR A 42 -10.22 18.45 17.36
C TYR A 42 -9.42 17.16 17.64
N ASP A 43 -8.32 16.94 16.92
CA ASP A 43 -7.45 15.77 17.14
C ASP A 43 -6.86 15.75 18.56
N LEU A 44 -6.44 16.92 19.09
CA LEU A 44 -5.94 17.06 20.47
C LEU A 44 -7.03 16.78 21.51
N GLU A 45 -8.25 17.24 21.29
CA GLU A 45 -9.39 16.93 22.16
C GLU A 45 -9.68 15.43 22.16
N MET A 46 -9.71 14.79 21.01
CA MET A 46 -9.89 13.34 20.89
C MET A 46 -8.78 12.56 21.61
N LEU A 47 -7.53 12.98 21.45
CA LEU A 47 -6.40 12.36 22.16
C LEU A 47 -6.52 12.50 23.68
N THR A 48 -7.03 13.66 24.15
CA THR A 48 -7.22 13.92 25.59
C THR A 48 -8.40 13.13 26.16
N GLN A 49 -9.53 13.10 25.46
CA GLN A 49 -10.79 12.53 25.95
C GLN A 49 -10.87 11.00 25.71
N VAL A 50 -10.42 10.54 24.55
CA VAL A 50 -10.59 9.15 24.08
C VAL A 50 -9.26 8.39 24.05
N GLY A 51 -8.14 9.11 23.96
CA GLY A 51 -6.80 8.52 23.86
C GLY A 51 -6.35 8.18 22.44
N VAL A 52 -7.20 8.43 21.43
CA VAL A 52 -6.89 8.17 20.02
C VAL A 52 -7.60 9.17 19.12
N CYS A 53 -7.02 9.48 17.95
CA CYS A 53 -7.68 10.25 16.90
C CYS A 53 -7.40 9.60 15.53
N SER A 54 -8.23 9.94 14.55
CA SER A 54 -8.00 9.50 13.17
C SER A 54 -6.73 10.14 12.59
N GLY A 55 -5.75 9.33 12.19
CA GLY A 55 -4.46 9.83 11.71
C GLY A 55 -3.48 10.15 12.84
N VAL A 56 -3.61 9.49 13.99
CA VAL A 56 -2.73 9.64 15.15
C VAL A 56 -1.24 9.48 14.80
N GLU A 57 -0.93 8.68 13.80
CA GLU A 57 0.42 8.46 13.30
C GLU A 57 1.10 9.74 12.78
N ASN A 58 0.31 10.75 12.36
CA ASN A 58 0.87 12.03 11.92
C ASN A 58 1.48 12.85 13.07
N TYR A 59 1.22 12.48 14.31
CA TYR A 59 1.78 13.06 15.52
C TYR A 59 2.89 12.21 16.14
N SER A 60 3.34 11.13 15.48
CA SER A 60 4.28 10.15 16.02
C SER A 60 5.57 10.76 16.55
N ARG A 61 6.13 11.78 15.87
CA ARG A 61 7.32 12.51 16.33
C ARG A 61 7.18 13.07 17.74
N HIS A 62 6.00 13.58 18.09
CA HIS A 62 5.73 14.15 19.40
C HIS A 62 5.48 13.09 20.48
N PHE A 63 5.09 11.87 20.09
CA PHE A 63 4.88 10.79 21.05
C PHE A 63 6.19 10.12 21.47
N ASP A 64 7.12 9.98 20.56
CA ASP A 64 8.41 9.33 20.80
C ASP A 64 9.57 10.31 21.03
N GLY A 65 9.30 11.63 20.93
CA GLY A 65 10.29 12.66 21.20
C GLY A 65 11.44 12.75 20.19
N ARG A 66 11.25 12.22 18.98
CA ARG A 66 12.29 12.26 17.94
C ARG A 66 12.63 13.66 17.49
N ALA A 67 13.89 13.87 17.10
CA ALA A 67 14.30 15.09 16.43
C ALA A 67 13.64 15.23 15.07
N ALA A 68 13.35 16.47 14.65
CA ALA A 68 12.79 16.75 13.33
C ALA A 68 13.68 16.17 12.21
N GLY A 69 13.03 15.57 11.20
CA GLY A 69 13.71 14.95 10.06
C GLY A 69 14.22 13.53 10.28
N THR A 70 14.21 13.01 11.51
CA THR A 70 14.61 11.63 11.78
C THR A 70 13.53 10.64 11.35
N PRO A 71 13.91 9.43 10.88
CA PRO A 71 12.95 8.42 10.48
C PRO A 71 12.18 7.87 11.69
N PRO A 72 10.94 7.38 11.49
CA PRO A 72 10.21 6.67 12.54
C PRO A 72 10.86 5.31 12.82
N HIS A 73 10.57 4.75 13.99
CA HIS A 73 10.83 3.35 14.25
C HIS A 73 9.99 2.48 13.31
N THR A 74 10.60 1.41 12.85
CA THR A 74 9.99 0.43 11.95
C THR A 74 10.00 -0.95 12.58
N LEU A 75 9.33 -1.92 11.97
CA LEU A 75 9.38 -3.31 12.43
C LEU A 75 10.82 -3.84 12.46
N LEU A 76 11.69 -3.36 11.57
CA LEU A 76 13.10 -3.77 11.52
C LEU A 76 13.86 -3.44 12.82
N ASP A 77 13.50 -2.34 13.48
CA ASP A 77 14.15 -1.89 14.73
C ASP A 77 13.84 -2.82 15.93
N PHE A 78 12.93 -3.79 15.79
CA PHE A 78 12.58 -4.78 16.84
C PHE A 78 13.23 -6.14 16.63
N PHE A 79 13.94 -6.35 15.52
CA PHE A 79 14.70 -7.58 15.29
C PHE A 79 16.09 -7.49 15.93
N PRO A 80 16.73 -8.63 16.26
CA PRO A 80 18.14 -8.65 16.62
C PRO A 80 19.03 -8.06 15.52
N ASP A 81 20.20 -7.53 15.88
CA ASP A 81 21.11 -6.90 14.92
C ASP A 81 21.62 -7.86 13.82
N ASP A 82 21.60 -9.16 14.09
CA ASP A 82 22.10 -10.23 13.21
C ASP A 82 20.99 -11.00 12.48
N PHE A 83 19.79 -10.42 12.35
CA PHE A 83 18.69 -11.09 11.64
C PHE A 83 18.98 -11.29 10.16
N LEU A 84 18.48 -12.38 9.60
CA LEU A 84 18.48 -12.64 8.17
C LEU A 84 17.25 -12.02 7.53
N LEU A 85 17.47 -11.12 6.57
CA LEU A 85 16.40 -10.57 5.75
C LEU A 85 16.19 -11.43 4.50
N VAL A 86 14.96 -11.80 4.23
CA VAL A 86 14.57 -12.46 2.97
C VAL A 86 13.62 -11.54 2.22
N ILE A 87 14.02 -11.12 1.01
CA ILE A 87 13.21 -10.24 0.16
C ILE A 87 12.61 -11.09 -0.97
N ASP A 88 11.32 -11.33 -0.87
CA ASP A 88 10.56 -12.03 -1.90
C ASP A 88 10.20 -11.09 -3.06
N GLU A 89 10.16 -11.64 -4.28
CA GLU A 89 9.96 -10.87 -5.52
C GLU A 89 10.85 -9.62 -5.58
N SER A 90 12.14 -9.82 -5.33
CA SER A 90 13.11 -8.74 -5.12
C SER A 90 13.18 -7.75 -6.28
N HIS A 91 13.00 -8.20 -7.52
CA HIS A 91 12.95 -7.36 -8.73
C HIS A 91 11.85 -6.29 -8.69
N VAL A 92 10.79 -6.48 -7.88
CA VAL A 92 9.72 -5.51 -7.64
C VAL A 92 9.87 -4.84 -6.29
N THR A 93 10.18 -5.61 -5.24
CA THR A 93 10.20 -5.15 -3.85
C THR A 93 11.32 -4.13 -3.62
N VAL A 94 12.51 -4.37 -4.15
CA VAL A 94 13.66 -3.45 -3.99
C VAL A 94 13.38 -2.06 -4.61
N PRO A 95 12.94 -1.94 -5.87
CA PRO A 95 12.54 -0.65 -6.43
C PRO A 95 11.39 0.02 -5.67
N GLN A 96 10.41 -0.74 -5.17
CA GLN A 96 9.31 -0.18 -4.37
C GLN A 96 9.81 0.45 -3.09
N ILE A 97 10.66 -0.23 -2.32
CA ILE A 97 11.25 0.33 -1.09
C ILE A 97 12.00 1.62 -1.41
N GLY A 98 12.79 1.63 -2.48
CA GLY A 98 13.52 2.82 -2.91
C GLY A 98 12.63 4.02 -3.27
N ALA A 99 11.45 3.78 -3.83
CA ALA A 99 10.52 4.82 -4.29
C ALA A 99 9.52 5.30 -3.21
N MET A 100 9.30 4.54 -2.14
CA MET A 100 8.25 4.81 -1.13
C MET A 100 8.38 6.19 -0.49
N TYR A 101 9.60 6.63 -0.18
CA TYR A 101 9.85 7.91 0.49
C TYR A 101 9.36 9.10 -0.34
N GLU A 102 9.74 9.19 -1.60
CA GLU A 102 9.38 10.35 -2.44
C GLU A 102 7.88 10.44 -2.73
N GLY A 103 7.23 9.29 -2.93
CA GLY A 103 5.78 9.24 -3.11
C GLY A 103 5.02 9.77 -1.88
N ASP A 104 5.40 9.33 -0.69
CA ASP A 104 4.80 9.79 0.58
C ASP A 104 5.14 11.26 0.86
N ALA A 105 6.38 11.68 0.67
CA ALA A 105 6.85 13.04 0.89
C ALA A 105 6.11 14.04 -0.02
N SER A 106 5.93 13.71 -1.30
CA SER A 106 5.19 14.57 -2.24
C SER A 106 3.75 14.80 -1.78
N ARG A 107 3.04 13.73 -1.42
CA ARG A 107 1.68 13.80 -0.90
C ARG A 107 1.60 14.65 0.39
N LYS A 108 2.50 14.42 1.34
CA LYS A 108 2.49 15.12 2.64
C LYS A 108 2.87 16.59 2.52
N ARG A 109 3.82 16.95 1.64
CA ARG A 109 4.12 18.37 1.36
C ARG A 109 2.85 19.12 0.98
N THR A 110 2.05 18.59 0.06
CA THR A 110 0.76 19.19 -0.33
C THR A 110 -0.19 19.32 0.85
N LEU A 111 -0.31 18.29 1.70
CA LEU A 111 -1.20 18.33 2.87
C LEU A 111 -0.75 19.38 3.92
N VAL A 112 0.55 19.51 4.14
CA VAL A 112 1.12 20.51 5.06
C VAL A 112 1.00 21.93 4.50
N GLU A 113 1.28 22.10 3.21
CA GLU A 113 1.20 23.39 2.53
C GLU A 113 -0.22 23.97 2.56
N HIS A 114 -1.23 23.10 2.39
CA HIS A 114 -2.64 23.51 2.37
C HIS A 114 -3.34 23.38 3.73
N GLY A 115 -2.62 23.27 4.84
CA GLY A 115 -3.16 23.30 6.20
C GLY A 115 -3.98 22.06 6.59
N PHE A 116 -3.75 20.90 5.97
CA PHE A 116 -4.41 19.65 6.36
C PHE A 116 -3.63 18.87 7.42
N ARG A 117 -2.33 19.16 7.58
CA ARG A 117 -1.45 18.49 8.55
C ARG A 117 -0.43 19.48 9.11
N LEU A 118 0.03 19.22 10.36
CA LEU A 118 1.20 19.91 10.93
C LEU A 118 2.48 19.52 10.15
N PRO A 119 3.51 20.38 10.14
CA PRO A 119 4.82 20.06 9.54
C PRO A 119 5.43 18.76 10.05
N SER A 120 5.27 18.44 11.34
CA SER A 120 5.75 17.20 11.95
C SER A 120 5.20 15.91 11.32
N ALA A 121 4.06 15.98 10.62
CA ALA A 121 3.52 14.86 9.87
C ALA A 121 4.47 14.34 8.78
N MET A 122 5.40 15.20 8.30
CA MET A 122 6.45 14.82 7.36
C MET A 122 7.41 13.76 7.94
N ASP A 123 7.54 13.70 9.27
CA ASP A 123 8.46 12.78 9.94
C ASP A 123 7.86 11.40 10.22
N ASN A 124 6.55 11.22 10.04
CA ASN A 124 5.93 9.91 9.93
C ASN A 124 6.00 9.45 8.46
N ARG A 125 7.06 8.82 8.07
CA ARG A 125 7.40 8.55 6.68
C ARG A 125 8.07 7.19 6.49
N PRO A 126 8.02 6.61 5.29
CA PRO A 126 8.88 5.49 4.97
C PRO A 126 10.37 5.83 5.16
N LEU A 127 11.18 4.82 5.38
CA LEU A 127 12.63 4.97 5.36
C LEU A 127 13.10 5.43 3.98
N LYS A 128 14.12 6.25 3.96
CA LYS A 128 14.91 6.47 2.74
C LYS A 128 15.74 5.23 2.46
N TRP A 129 16.08 5.00 1.20
CA TRP A 129 16.90 3.85 0.82
C TRP A 129 18.19 3.67 1.65
N PRO A 130 19.02 4.71 1.89
CA PRO A 130 20.18 4.57 2.76
C PRO A 130 19.84 4.22 4.22
N GLU A 131 18.70 4.71 4.73
CA GLU A 131 18.24 4.41 6.09
C GLU A 131 17.77 2.96 6.22
N PHE A 132 17.18 2.41 5.17
CA PHE A 132 16.82 0.99 5.08
C PHE A 132 18.10 0.14 5.09
N LEU A 133 19.07 0.45 4.24
CA LEU A 133 20.35 -0.28 4.17
C LEU A 133 21.13 -0.29 5.49
N GLN A 134 21.01 0.76 6.30
CA GLN A 134 21.64 0.82 7.63
C GLN A 134 21.02 -0.13 8.65
N ARG A 135 19.80 -0.61 8.41
CA ARG A 135 19.03 -1.48 9.33
C ARG A 135 19.07 -2.95 8.95
N VAL A 136 19.55 -3.25 7.76
CA VAL A 136 19.57 -4.62 7.24
C VAL A 136 21.01 -5.11 7.10
N GLY A 137 21.22 -6.38 7.44
CA GLY A 137 22.49 -7.07 7.31
C GLY A 137 22.46 -8.09 6.18
N GLN A 138 22.68 -9.35 6.52
CA GLN A 138 22.63 -10.45 5.56
C GLN A 138 21.25 -10.53 4.90
N THR A 139 21.26 -10.57 3.57
CA THR A 139 20.02 -10.53 2.79
C THR A 139 20.02 -11.64 1.73
N VAL A 140 18.90 -12.34 1.64
CA VAL A 140 18.60 -13.30 0.56
C VAL A 140 17.53 -12.70 -0.34
N TYR A 141 17.81 -12.60 -1.62
CA TYR A 141 16.88 -12.13 -2.63
C TYR A 141 16.25 -13.31 -3.33
N LEU A 142 14.91 -13.35 -3.39
CA LEU A 142 14.15 -14.38 -4.09
C LEU A 142 13.44 -13.73 -5.28
N SER A 143 13.63 -14.29 -6.47
CA SER A 143 12.96 -13.82 -7.67
C SER A 143 13.04 -14.87 -8.79
N ALA A 144 11.98 -14.96 -9.59
CA ALA A 144 12.03 -15.71 -10.85
C ALA A 144 12.77 -14.92 -11.95
N THR A 145 12.84 -13.61 -11.83
CA THR A 145 13.46 -12.67 -12.78
C THR A 145 14.24 -11.61 -12.00
N PRO A 146 15.40 -11.98 -11.39
CA PRO A 146 16.17 -11.04 -10.56
C PRO A 146 16.59 -9.81 -11.36
N GLY A 147 16.62 -8.65 -10.67
CA GLY A 147 17.00 -7.38 -11.25
C GLY A 147 18.50 -7.10 -11.14
N ASP A 148 18.95 -6.03 -11.81
CA ASP A 148 20.37 -5.67 -11.85
C ASP A 148 20.94 -5.33 -10.46
N TYR A 149 20.11 -4.80 -9.55
CA TYR A 149 20.55 -4.44 -8.21
C TYR A 149 21.00 -5.66 -7.41
N GLU A 150 20.12 -6.65 -7.25
CA GLU A 150 20.44 -7.86 -6.49
C GLU A 150 21.50 -8.71 -7.17
N MET A 151 21.50 -8.75 -8.51
CA MET A 151 22.55 -9.44 -9.26
C MET A 151 23.93 -8.82 -9.09
N GLY A 152 24.00 -7.48 -8.94
CA GLY A 152 25.26 -6.76 -8.72
C GLY A 152 25.80 -6.88 -7.29
N LEU A 153 24.97 -7.24 -6.32
CA LEU A 153 25.35 -7.35 -4.90
C LEU A 153 25.55 -8.79 -4.42
N SER A 154 24.94 -9.77 -5.11
CA SER A 154 24.95 -11.16 -4.67
C SER A 154 26.32 -11.81 -4.92
N ASP A 155 26.81 -12.56 -3.91
CA ASP A 155 28.03 -13.38 -4.04
C ASP A 155 27.85 -14.58 -4.99
N GLY A 156 26.60 -14.96 -5.29
CA GLY A 156 26.25 -16.03 -6.19
C GLY A 156 24.76 -16.19 -6.36
N VAL A 157 24.37 -16.91 -7.41
CA VAL A 157 22.99 -17.24 -7.73
C VAL A 157 22.77 -18.73 -7.54
N VAL A 158 21.73 -19.08 -6.78
CA VAL A 158 21.27 -20.45 -6.62
C VAL A 158 19.97 -20.62 -7.38
N GLU A 159 19.96 -21.48 -8.38
CA GLU A 159 18.77 -21.76 -9.18
C GLU A 159 17.96 -22.91 -8.60
N GLN A 160 16.66 -22.69 -8.44
CA GLN A 160 15.70 -23.74 -8.10
C GLN A 160 14.71 -23.94 -9.24
N ILE A 161 15.00 -24.91 -10.08
CA ILE A 161 14.24 -25.19 -11.33
C ILE A 161 13.19 -26.27 -11.12
N ILE A 162 13.17 -26.91 -9.95
CA ILE A 162 12.28 -28.03 -9.65
C ILE A 162 10.85 -27.54 -9.45
N ARG A 163 9.92 -28.08 -10.23
CA ARG A 163 8.47 -27.89 -10.07
C ARG A 163 7.82 -29.21 -9.58
N PRO A 164 7.71 -29.45 -8.27
CA PRO A 164 7.33 -30.74 -7.70
C PRO A 164 5.83 -31.07 -7.89
N THR A 165 5.02 -30.12 -8.35
CA THR A 165 3.56 -30.31 -8.54
C THR A 165 3.19 -31.31 -9.62
N GLY A 166 4.09 -31.63 -10.56
CA GLY A 166 3.80 -32.43 -11.73
C GLY A 166 2.81 -31.84 -12.73
N LEU A 167 2.34 -30.61 -12.48
CA LEU A 167 1.42 -29.90 -13.37
C LEU A 167 2.21 -29.15 -14.44
N LEU A 168 1.82 -29.36 -15.69
CA LEU A 168 2.38 -28.61 -16.82
C LEU A 168 1.84 -27.17 -16.82
N ASP A 169 2.64 -26.25 -17.37
CA ASP A 169 2.16 -24.89 -17.65
C ASP A 169 0.98 -24.93 -18.64
N PRO A 170 -0.01 -24.05 -18.47
CA PRO A 170 -1.13 -23.97 -19.39
C PRO A 170 -0.64 -23.56 -20.78
N LYS A 171 -1.29 -24.11 -21.81
CA LYS A 171 -1.06 -23.66 -23.19
C LYS A 171 -1.52 -22.21 -23.33
N ILE A 172 -0.62 -21.35 -23.80
CA ILE A 172 -0.90 -19.94 -24.06
C ILE A 172 -1.22 -19.77 -25.55
N ASP A 173 -2.34 -19.10 -25.82
CA ASP A 173 -2.80 -18.75 -27.15
C ASP A 173 -2.98 -17.24 -27.26
N VAL A 174 -2.10 -16.58 -28.02
CA VAL A 174 -2.10 -15.12 -28.18
C VAL A 174 -3.00 -14.75 -29.35
N ARG A 175 -4.01 -13.89 -29.09
CA ARG A 175 -5.01 -13.49 -30.08
C ARG A 175 -5.03 -11.97 -30.31
N PRO A 176 -5.52 -11.49 -31.47
CA PRO A 176 -5.66 -10.07 -31.74
C PRO A 176 -6.60 -9.38 -30.77
N VAL A 177 -6.30 -8.10 -30.43
CA VAL A 177 -7.17 -7.27 -29.56
C VAL A 177 -8.48 -6.89 -30.27
N LYS A 178 -8.45 -6.70 -31.59
CA LYS A 178 -9.65 -6.37 -32.38
C LYS A 178 -10.64 -7.54 -32.35
N GLY A 179 -11.85 -7.28 -31.87
CA GLY A 179 -12.90 -8.29 -31.73
C GLY A 179 -12.74 -9.18 -30.50
N GLN A 180 -11.85 -8.84 -29.56
CA GLN A 180 -11.53 -9.67 -28.39
C GLN A 180 -12.75 -10.02 -27.51
N ILE A 181 -13.76 -9.14 -27.44
CA ILE A 181 -14.96 -9.40 -26.60
C ILE A 181 -15.88 -10.45 -27.25
N ASP A 182 -16.04 -10.41 -28.55
CA ASP A 182 -16.83 -11.42 -29.27
C ASP A 182 -16.12 -12.79 -29.25
N ASP A 183 -14.80 -12.79 -29.40
CA ASP A 183 -13.97 -13.98 -29.29
C ASP A 183 -14.03 -14.57 -27.87
N LEU A 184 -13.89 -13.73 -26.84
CA LEU A 184 -14.06 -14.14 -25.44
C LEU A 184 -15.44 -14.77 -25.19
N LEU A 185 -16.51 -14.17 -25.70
CA LEU A 185 -17.85 -14.67 -25.55
C LEU A 185 -18.01 -16.06 -26.21
N ALA A 186 -17.41 -16.25 -27.37
CA ALA A 186 -17.42 -17.54 -28.07
C ALA A 186 -16.67 -18.63 -27.27
N GLU A 187 -15.50 -18.30 -26.73
CA GLU A 187 -14.72 -19.21 -25.89
C GLU A 187 -15.46 -19.55 -24.57
N ILE A 188 -16.06 -18.57 -23.90
CA ILE A 188 -16.88 -18.83 -22.70
C ILE A 188 -18.00 -19.82 -23.03
N LYS A 189 -18.76 -19.60 -24.10
CA LYS A 189 -19.83 -20.51 -24.50
C LYS A 189 -19.34 -21.93 -24.81
N ALA A 190 -18.18 -22.03 -25.46
CA ALA A 190 -17.57 -23.32 -25.76
C ALA A 190 -17.13 -24.07 -24.49
N ARG A 191 -16.65 -23.36 -23.46
CA ARG A 191 -16.26 -23.93 -22.16
C ARG A 191 -17.48 -24.34 -21.35
N VAL A 192 -18.49 -23.47 -21.29
CA VAL A 192 -19.77 -23.77 -20.59
C VAL A 192 -20.44 -25.02 -21.18
N ALA A 193 -20.45 -25.20 -22.50
CA ALA A 193 -20.99 -26.38 -23.16
C ALA A 193 -20.28 -27.69 -22.73
N LYS A 194 -19.01 -27.59 -22.27
CA LYS A 194 -18.23 -28.72 -21.73
C LYS A 194 -18.31 -28.82 -20.21
N ASN A 195 -19.15 -28.05 -19.57
CA ASN A 195 -19.23 -27.91 -18.10
C ASN A 195 -17.93 -27.42 -17.45
N GLU A 196 -17.15 -26.63 -18.20
CA GLU A 196 -15.92 -25.98 -17.74
C GLU A 196 -16.21 -24.56 -17.26
N ARG A 197 -15.21 -23.92 -16.65
CA ARG A 197 -15.28 -22.57 -16.11
C ARG A 197 -14.23 -21.69 -16.79
N ALA A 198 -14.48 -20.38 -16.83
CA ALA A 198 -13.52 -19.40 -17.34
C ALA A 198 -13.22 -18.36 -16.25
N LEU A 199 -11.93 -18.04 -16.09
CA LEU A 199 -11.46 -16.89 -15.32
C LEU A 199 -10.99 -15.84 -16.31
N VAL A 200 -11.52 -14.61 -16.18
CA VAL A 200 -11.20 -13.49 -17.06
C VAL A 200 -10.52 -12.42 -16.25
N THR A 201 -9.31 -12.03 -16.63
CA THR A 201 -8.56 -10.96 -15.95
C THR A 201 -8.64 -9.67 -16.75
N THR A 202 -8.90 -8.57 -16.08
CA THR A 202 -8.96 -7.22 -16.66
C THR A 202 -7.91 -6.31 -16.02
N LEU A 203 -7.59 -5.20 -16.69
CA LEU A 203 -6.59 -4.26 -16.21
C LEU A 203 -7.08 -3.36 -15.06
N THR A 204 -8.39 -3.13 -14.96
CA THR A 204 -8.97 -2.24 -13.95
C THR A 204 -10.23 -2.83 -13.34
N LYS A 205 -10.58 -2.41 -12.11
CA LYS A 205 -11.82 -2.77 -11.42
C LYS A 205 -13.05 -2.40 -12.25
N LYS A 206 -13.09 -1.16 -12.73
CA LYS A 206 -14.19 -0.67 -13.58
C LYS A 206 -14.36 -1.53 -14.83
N MET A 207 -13.28 -1.93 -15.48
CA MET A 207 -13.36 -2.81 -16.65
C MET A 207 -13.90 -4.20 -16.28
N ALA A 208 -13.64 -4.71 -15.08
CA ALA A 208 -14.22 -5.95 -14.59
C ALA A 208 -15.74 -5.82 -14.41
N GLU A 209 -16.19 -4.72 -13.82
CA GLU A 209 -17.62 -4.42 -13.61
C GLU A 209 -18.34 -4.24 -14.94
N ASP A 210 -17.86 -3.37 -15.82
CA ASP A 210 -18.43 -3.10 -17.15
C ASP A 210 -18.52 -4.39 -18.00
N LEU A 211 -17.49 -5.24 -17.96
CA LEU A 211 -17.49 -6.51 -18.68
C LEU A 211 -18.48 -7.51 -18.08
N THR A 212 -18.63 -7.52 -16.77
CA THR A 212 -19.61 -8.36 -16.08
C THR A 212 -21.04 -8.00 -16.51
N ASP A 213 -21.39 -6.71 -16.50
CA ASP A 213 -22.72 -6.24 -16.94
C ASP A 213 -22.98 -6.64 -18.39
N TYR A 214 -21.99 -6.43 -19.27
CA TYR A 214 -22.09 -6.84 -20.67
C TYR A 214 -22.33 -8.34 -20.87
N LEU A 215 -21.67 -9.19 -20.09
CA LEU A 215 -21.83 -10.64 -20.18
C LEU A 215 -23.15 -11.11 -19.57
N LEU A 216 -23.65 -10.48 -18.49
CA LEU A 216 -24.96 -10.72 -17.89
C LEU A 216 -26.09 -10.46 -18.90
N GLU A 217 -26.04 -9.33 -19.63
CA GLU A 217 -27.00 -9.00 -20.69
C GLU A 217 -27.08 -10.07 -21.78
N ARG A 218 -26.01 -10.85 -21.96
CA ARG A 218 -25.93 -11.96 -22.93
C ARG A 218 -26.24 -13.32 -22.35
N GLY A 219 -26.76 -13.35 -21.11
CA GLY A 219 -27.18 -14.56 -20.45
C GLY A 219 -26.04 -15.45 -19.93
N ILE A 220 -24.84 -14.90 -19.79
CA ILE A 220 -23.72 -15.63 -19.17
C ILE A 220 -23.84 -15.48 -17.66
N LYS A 221 -23.73 -16.58 -16.92
CA LYS A 221 -23.58 -16.56 -15.46
C LYS A 221 -22.16 -16.08 -15.14
N VAL A 222 -22.02 -14.88 -14.63
CA VAL A 222 -20.76 -14.23 -14.37
C VAL A 222 -20.82 -13.38 -13.10
N GLU A 223 -19.71 -13.30 -12.40
CA GLU A 223 -19.50 -12.42 -11.26
C GLU A 223 -18.11 -11.80 -11.35
N TYR A 224 -17.93 -10.59 -10.82
CA TYR A 224 -16.60 -9.98 -10.72
C TYR A 224 -15.98 -10.17 -9.33
N LEU A 225 -14.66 -10.14 -9.28
CA LEU A 225 -13.90 -10.25 -8.05
C LEU A 225 -12.70 -9.27 -8.09
N HIS A 226 -12.69 -8.28 -7.20
CA HIS A 226 -11.58 -7.34 -7.03
C HIS A 226 -11.39 -6.95 -5.56
N SER A 227 -10.46 -6.05 -5.24
CA SER A 227 -10.06 -5.70 -3.86
C SER A 227 -11.18 -5.11 -3.02
N ASP A 228 -12.20 -4.49 -3.62
CA ASP A 228 -13.29 -3.84 -2.88
C ASP A 228 -14.44 -4.82 -2.55
N VAL A 229 -14.36 -6.07 -3.02
CA VAL A 229 -15.32 -7.11 -2.66
C VAL A 229 -15.04 -7.59 -1.24
N ASP A 230 -16.09 -7.57 -0.39
CA ASP A 230 -16.01 -8.03 0.99
C ASP A 230 -15.49 -9.46 1.10
N THR A 231 -14.78 -9.76 2.18
CA THR A 231 -14.11 -11.06 2.40
C THR A 231 -15.10 -12.23 2.40
N LEU A 232 -16.25 -12.09 3.04
CA LEU A 232 -17.26 -13.16 3.09
C LEU A 232 -17.86 -13.40 1.70
N ARG A 233 -18.19 -12.32 0.98
CA ARG A 233 -18.67 -12.40 -0.40
C ARG A 233 -17.66 -13.05 -1.32
N ARG A 234 -16.36 -12.76 -1.15
CA ARG A 234 -15.27 -13.40 -1.91
C ARG A 234 -15.26 -14.92 -1.75
N VAL A 235 -15.39 -15.42 -0.51
CA VAL A 235 -15.46 -16.85 -0.23
C VAL A 235 -16.67 -17.49 -0.91
N GLU A 236 -17.83 -16.83 -0.87
CA GLU A 236 -19.05 -17.28 -1.52
C GLU A 236 -18.89 -17.36 -3.05
N LEU A 237 -18.36 -16.30 -3.69
CA LEU A 237 -18.11 -16.26 -5.14
C LEU A 237 -17.21 -17.39 -5.61
N LEU A 238 -16.11 -17.65 -4.87
CA LEU A 238 -15.20 -18.75 -5.20
C LEU A 238 -15.88 -20.12 -5.04
N ARG A 239 -16.77 -20.27 -4.04
CA ARG A 239 -17.57 -21.49 -3.89
C ARG A 239 -18.55 -21.67 -5.05
N MET A 240 -19.29 -20.61 -5.41
CA MET A 240 -20.23 -20.62 -6.54
C MET A 240 -19.53 -21.00 -7.86
N LEU A 241 -18.35 -20.45 -8.10
CA LEU A 241 -17.55 -20.80 -9.28
C LEU A 241 -17.22 -22.30 -9.31
N ARG A 242 -16.80 -22.88 -8.19
CA ARG A 242 -16.49 -24.32 -8.09
C ARG A 242 -17.74 -25.19 -8.28
N GLU A 243 -18.88 -24.76 -7.75
CA GLU A 243 -20.16 -25.48 -7.87
C GLU A 243 -20.85 -25.26 -9.22
N GLY A 244 -20.40 -24.31 -10.03
CA GLY A 244 -20.99 -24.00 -11.35
C GLY A 244 -22.32 -23.24 -11.30
N LYS A 245 -22.51 -22.49 -10.24
CA LYS A 245 -23.70 -21.62 -10.02
C LYS A 245 -23.55 -20.29 -10.69
#